data_a4579afa01179353b80d64b33a0822d6
#
_entry.id   a4579afa01179353b80d64b33a0822d6
#
_cell.length_a   1.000
_cell.length_b   1.000
_cell.length_c   1.000
_cell.angle_alpha   90.00
_cell.angle_beta   90.00
_cell.angle_gamma   90.00
#
_symmetry.space_group_name_H-M   'P 1'
#
loop_
_entity.id
_entity.type
_entity.pdbx_description
1 polymer ?
#
loop_
_entity_poly.entity_id
_entity_poly.type
_entity_poly.pdbx_seq_one_letter_code
_entity_poly.pdbx_strand_id
1 'polypeptide(L)'
;MFFLKKYKKLLLVASIIFFISLIFNSLRPKKIISYTADVKPILNSKCISCHGGVKKNAGLSFLFRDEAIAVTQSGKPSIIPGSAKKSELIKRLHETDLEERMPYRKPKLSDKEIEILTKWIDQGAKWGTHWAYIPPKKQNIPKLGKSFEELNFLYNPIDHFVAARMEDVSLFPNKPASKNLFARRAAFDVTGLPPEKNIYNNFLENKISYE
;
A
#
# COMPACT_ATOMS: atom_id res chain seq x y z
N MET A 1 4.48 -39.89 44.57
CA MET A 1 4.23 -40.43 43.22
C MET A 1 3.13 -39.69 42.44
N PHE A 2 2.11 -39.10 43.08
CA PHE A 2 1.02 -38.36 42.43
C PHE A 2 1.43 -37.01 41.83
N PHE A 3 2.35 -36.26 42.45
CA PHE A 3 2.81 -34.94 41.98
C PHE A 3 3.55 -35.01 40.64
N LEU A 4 4.40 -35.99 40.42
CA LEU A 4 5.17 -36.15 39.18
C LEU A 4 4.28 -36.43 37.95
N LYS A 5 3.16 -37.15 38.10
CA LYS A 5 2.20 -37.40 37.01
C LYS A 5 1.47 -36.13 36.55
N LYS A 6 1.16 -35.22 37.49
CA LYS A 6 0.47 -33.94 37.18
C LYS A 6 1.36 -33.00 36.36
N TYR A 7 2.65 -32.91 36.73
CA TYR A 7 3.62 -32.09 35.97
C TYR A 7 3.91 -32.65 34.57
N LYS A 8 3.98 -33.98 34.40
CA LYS A 8 4.13 -34.59 33.07
C LYS A 8 2.97 -34.25 32.12
N LYS A 9 1.71 -34.29 32.62
CA LYS A 9 0.54 -33.90 31.82
C LYS A 9 0.58 -32.41 31.47
N LEU A 10 0.97 -31.56 32.40
CA LEU A 10 1.07 -30.09 32.14
C LEU A 10 2.12 -29.77 31.10
N LEU A 11 3.30 -30.40 31.17
CA LEU A 11 4.37 -30.23 30.19
C LEU A 11 3.97 -30.75 28.81
N LEU A 12 3.22 -31.84 28.73
CA LEU A 12 2.74 -32.41 27.48
C LEU A 12 1.72 -31.45 26.83
N VAL A 13 0.78 -30.90 27.60
CA VAL A 13 -0.18 -29.88 27.10
C VAL A 13 0.52 -28.61 26.65
N ALA A 14 1.47 -28.11 27.41
CA ALA A 14 2.27 -26.95 27.05
C ALA A 14 3.05 -27.17 25.73
N SER A 15 3.64 -28.35 25.56
CA SER A 15 4.34 -28.73 24.33
C SER A 15 3.38 -28.78 23.12
N ILE A 16 2.20 -29.36 23.28
CA ILE A 16 1.18 -29.42 22.22
C ILE A 16 0.74 -28.00 21.81
N ILE A 17 0.46 -27.13 22.79
CA ILE A 17 0.08 -25.73 22.53
C ILE A 17 1.20 -24.99 21.79
N PHE A 18 2.44 -25.21 22.18
CA PHE A 18 3.61 -24.62 21.53
C PHE A 18 3.74 -25.09 20.07
N PHE A 19 3.59 -26.38 19.79
CA PHE A 19 3.62 -26.93 18.44
C PHE A 19 2.44 -26.44 17.59
N ILE A 20 1.24 -26.38 18.15
CA ILE A 20 0.07 -25.80 17.46
C ILE A 20 0.31 -24.33 17.12
N SER A 21 0.88 -23.55 18.04
CA SER A 21 1.23 -22.14 17.81
C SER A 21 2.27 -21.99 16.69
N LEU A 22 3.28 -22.85 16.63
CA LEU A 22 4.27 -22.87 15.55
C LEU A 22 3.64 -23.18 14.20
N ILE A 23 2.77 -24.20 14.14
CA ILE A 23 2.04 -24.58 12.92
C ILE A 23 1.13 -23.42 12.47
N PHE A 24 0.36 -22.84 13.41
CA PHE A 24 -0.54 -21.72 13.10
C PHE A 24 0.23 -20.48 12.58
N ASN A 25 1.39 -20.19 13.15
CA ASN A 25 2.24 -19.09 12.68
C ASN A 25 2.86 -19.36 11.30
N SER A 26 3.16 -20.63 11.00
CA SER A 26 3.66 -21.06 9.69
C SER A 26 2.58 -21.01 8.59
N LEU A 27 1.31 -21.22 8.95
CA LEU A 27 0.17 -21.20 8.03
C LEU A 27 -0.40 -19.78 7.77
N ARG A 28 0.09 -18.76 8.47
CA ARG A 28 -0.35 -17.38 8.20
C ARG A 28 0.01 -17.00 6.78
N PRO A 29 -0.94 -16.49 5.97
CA PRO A 29 -0.66 -16.05 4.63
C PRO A 29 0.40 -14.95 4.67
N LYS A 30 1.55 -15.19 4.05
CA LYS A 30 2.59 -14.17 3.91
C LYS A 30 2.05 -13.06 3.02
N LYS A 31 2.08 -11.82 3.51
CA LYS A 31 1.69 -10.66 2.70
C LYS A 31 2.54 -10.63 1.43
N ILE A 32 1.88 -10.72 0.28
CA ILE A 32 2.52 -10.56 -1.02
C ILE A 32 2.82 -9.07 -1.21
N ILE A 33 4.07 -8.75 -1.47
CA ILE A 33 4.50 -7.36 -1.72
C ILE A 33 4.17 -7.03 -3.17
N SER A 34 3.37 -5.98 -3.36
CA SER A 34 3.02 -5.46 -4.68
C SER A 34 4.11 -4.53 -5.20
N TYR A 35 4.66 -4.82 -6.38
CA TYR A 35 5.62 -3.90 -6.99
C TYR A 35 5.05 -2.50 -7.16
N THR A 36 3.85 -2.37 -7.70
CA THR A 36 3.22 -1.08 -8.03
C THR A 36 2.83 -0.29 -6.79
N ALA A 37 2.28 -0.96 -5.77
CA ALA A 37 1.76 -0.28 -4.58
C ALA A 37 2.83 -0.07 -3.49
N ASP A 38 3.74 -1.05 -3.30
CA ASP A 38 4.66 -1.03 -2.17
C ASP A 38 6.10 -0.65 -2.59
N VAL A 39 6.60 -1.15 -3.74
CA VAL A 39 8.02 -1.03 -4.14
C VAL A 39 8.28 0.20 -5.01
N LYS A 40 7.47 0.39 -6.06
CA LYS A 40 7.66 1.46 -7.03
C LYS A 40 7.70 2.86 -6.41
N PRO A 41 6.87 3.22 -5.41
CA PRO A 41 6.99 4.50 -4.72
C PRO A 41 8.36 4.70 -4.04
N ILE A 42 8.93 3.65 -3.44
CA ILE A 42 10.25 3.71 -2.80
C ILE A 42 11.33 3.95 -3.87
N LEU A 43 11.33 3.13 -4.94
CA LEU A 43 12.30 3.27 -6.03
C LEU A 43 12.22 4.66 -6.67
N ASN A 44 11.01 5.16 -6.94
CA ASN A 44 10.80 6.48 -7.55
C ASN A 44 11.34 7.62 -6.68
N SER A 45 11.08 7.58 -5.39
CA SER A 45 11.46 8.66 -4.48
C SER A 45 12.93 8.63 -4.05
N LYS A 46 13.53 7.43 -3.98
CA LYS A 46 14.86 7.24 -3.39
C LYS A 46 15.96 6.85 -4.38
N CYS A 47 15.62 6.22 -5.51
CA CYS A 47 16.62 5.54 -6.36
C CYS A 47 16.68 6.10 -7.79
N ILE A 48 15.52 6.36 -8.43
CA ILE A 48 15.45 6.69 -9.87
C ILE A 48 16.18 7.98 -10.23
N SER A 49 16.30 8.94 -9.33
CA SER A 49 17.05 10.18 -9.60
C SER A 49 18.52 9.94 -10.01
N CYS A 50 19.10 8.82 -9.58
CA CYS A 50 20.47 8.42 -9.91
C CYS A 50 20.55 7.13 -10.74
N HIS A 51 19.55 6.26 -10.63
CA HIS A 51 19.47 4.95 -11.28
C HIS A 51 18.22 4.84 -12.16
N GLY A 52 17.98 5.86 -12.99
CA GLY A 52 16.88 5.94 -13.95
C GLY A 52 17.38 6.08 -15.39
N GLY A 53 16.45 6.43 -16.32
CA GLY A 53 16.70 6.41 -17.75
C GLY A 53 17.89 7.25 -18.23
N VAL A 54 17.98 8.51 -17.81
CA VAL A 54 19.06 9.43 -18.23
C VAL A 54 20.34 9.20 -17.42
N LYS A 55 20.20 9.02 -16.11
CA LYS A 55 21.33 8.69 -15.23
C LYS A 55 21.31 7.22 -14.90
N LYS A 56 22.33 6.48 -15.33
CA LYS A 56 22.54 5.06 -15.02
C LYS A 56 23.86 4.93 -14.26
N ASN A 57 23.93 5.51 -13.04
CA ASN A 57 25.13 5.42 -12.23
C ASN A 57 25.49 3.94 -11.99
N ALA A 58 26.76 3.60 -12.15
CA ALA A 58 27.26 2.22 -12.14
C ALA A 58 26.60 1.25 -13.14
N GLY A 59 25.99 1.78 -14.21
CA GLY A 59 25.26 0.97 -15.20
C GLY A 59 23.91 0.45 -14.74
N LEU A 60 23.42 0.87 -13.56
CA LEU A 60 22.17 0.40 -12.96
C LEU A 60 21.00 1.31 -13.32
N SER A 61 19.87 0.70 -13.71
CA SER A 61 18.59 1.38 -13.85
C SER A 61 17.46 0.56 -13.22
N PHE A 62 16.54 1.24 -12.53
CA PHE A 62 15.33 0.63 -11.95
C PHE A 62 14.07 0.90 -12.78
N LEU A 63 14.20 1.43 -14.00
CA LEU A 63 13.05 1.65 -14.88
C LEU A 63 12.49 0.34 -15.44
N PHE A 64 13.40 -0.56 -15.84
CA PHE A 64 13.05 -1.85 -16.41
C PHE A 64 13.63 -2.99 -15.57
N ARG A 65 12.88 -4.08 -15.50
CA ARG A 65 13.27 -5.26 -14.72
C ARG A 65 14.65 -5.80 -15.16
N ASP A 66 14.84 -5.96 -16.44
CA ASP A 66 16.04 -6.59 -16.98
C ASP A 66 17.29 -5.76 -16.70
N GLU A 67 17.19 -4.44 -16.71
CA GLU A 67 18.28 -3.53 -16.30
C GLU A 67 18.57 -3.62 -14.79
N ALA A 68 17.53 -3.78 -13.96
CA ALA A 68 17.70 -3.84 -12.51
C ALA A 68 18.31 -5.15 -12.01
N ILE A 69 18.11 -6.26 -12.74
CA ILE A 69 18.69 -7.57 -12.40
C ILE A 69 20.01 -7.86 -13.13
N ALA A 70 20.38 -7.02 -14.09
CA ALA A 70 21.63 -7.17 -14.83
C ALA A 70 22.86 -6.98 -13.92
N VAL A 71 23.99 -7.51 -14.37
CA VAL A 71 25.27 -7.26 -13.73
C VAL A 71 25.65 -5.81 -13.94
N THR A 72 25.94 -5.11 -12.86
CA THR A 72 26.35 -3.71 -12.86
C THR A 72 27.86 -3.56 -13.14
N GLN A 73 28.35 -2.33 -13.25
CA GLN A 73 29.79 -2.06 -13.41
C GLN A 73 30.67 -2.59 -12.26
N SER A 74 30.05 -2.86 -11.08
CA SER A 74 30.74 -3.51 -9.96
C SER A 74 30.98 -5.02 -10.16
N GLY A 75 30.52 -5.59 -11.26
CA GLY A 75 30.62 -7.04 -11.53
C GLY A 75 29.58 -7.87 -10.75
N LYS A 76 28.63 -7.22 -10.06
CA LYS A 76 27.59 -7.87 -9.27
C LYS A 76 26.20 -7.42 -9.70
N PRO A 77 25.18 -8.31 -9.67
CA PRO A 77 23.81 -7.91 -9.92
C PRO A 77 23.26 -7.11 -8.74
N SER A 78 22.53 -6.02 -9.04
CA SER A 78 21.87 -5.22 -8.02
C SER A 78 20.80 -6.02 -7.30
N ILE A 79 20.00 -6.78 -8.04
CA ILE A 79 18.90 -7.61 -7.53
C ILE A 79 19.10 -9.05 -8.01
N ILE A 80 19.06 -9.99 -7.07
CA ILE A 80 18.99 -11.42 -7.36
C ILE A 80 17.61 -11.88 -6.95
N PRO A 81 16.70 -12.14 -7.90
CA PRO A 81 15.34 -12.60 -7.58
C PRO A 81 15.35 -13.85 -6.70
N GLY A 82 14.57 -13.83 -5.60
CA GLY A 82 14.53 -14.90 -4.62
C GLY A 82 15.64 -14.88 -3.57
N SER A 83 16.55 -13.90 -3.61
CA SER A 83 17.65 -13.85 -2.64
C SER A 83 18.08 -12.41 -2.31
N ALA A 84 17.35 -11.78 -1.38
CA ALA A 84 17.66 -10.45 -0.90
C ALA A 84 19.06 -10.38 -0.27
N LYS A 85 19.45 -11.38 0.51
CA LYS A 85 20.76 -11.47 1.16
C LYS A 85 21.94 -11.42 0.17
N LYS A 86 21.77 -11.97 -1.04
CA LYS A 86 22.80 -11.97 -2.09
C LYS A 86 22.73 -10.73 -2.99
N SER A 87 21.64 -9.95 -2.93
CA SER A 87 21.42 -8.77 -3.75
C SER A 87 22.27 -7.61 -3.27
N GLU A 88 23.04 -6.99 -4.18
CA GLU A 88 23.89 -5.86 -3.85
C GLU A 88 23.09 -4.66 -3.36
N LEU A 89 21.88 -4.45 -3.87
CA LEU A 89 20.96 -3.42 -3.38
C LEU A 89 20.76 -3.48 -1.87
N ILE A 90 20.41 -4.65 -1.32
CA ILE A 90 20.14 -4.79 0.12
C ILE A 90 21.41 -4.59 0.95
N LYS A 91 22.56 -5.06 0.46
CA LYS A 91 23.84 -4.81 1.14
C LYS A 91 24.13 -3.32 1.23
N ARG A 92 24.00 -2.59 0.11
CA ARG A 92 24.22 -1.14 0.06
C ARG A 92 23.24 -0.33 0.90
N LEU A 93 22.02 -0.82 1.11
CA LEU A 93 21.05 -0.16 1.99
C LEU A 93 21.40 -0.31 3.48
N HIS A 94 22.11 -1.38 3.87
CA HIS A 94 22.56 -1.65 5.23
C HIS A 94 23.96 -1.14 5.52
N GLU A 95 24.68 -0.67 4.51
CA GLU A 95 26.06 -0.19 4.67
C GLU A 95 26.10 1.01 5.61
N THR A 96 27.14 1.08 6.44
CA THR A 96 27.37 2.17 7.39
C THR A 96 28.26 3.27 6.83
N ASP A 97 29.19 2.90 5.96
CA ASP A 97 30.04 3.85 5.26
C ASP A 97 29.22 4.70 4.29
N LEU A 98 29.28 6.01 4.44
CA LEU A 98 28.54 6.98 3.63
C LEU A 98 28.98 6.98 2.14
N GLU A 99 30.19 6.55 1.86
CA GLU A 99 30.70 6.45 0.48
C GLU A 99 30.22 5.16 -0.23
N GLU A 100 29.83 4.16 0.54
CA GLU A 100 29.37 2.87 0.02
C GLU A 100 27.85 2.69 0.13
N ARG A 101 27.23 3.41 1.09
CA ARG A 101 25.81 3.29 1.37
C ARG A 101 24.94 3.94 0.30
N MET A 102 23.80 3.30 0.03
CA MET A 102 22.73 3.89 -0.79
C MET A 102 21.52 4.28 0.07
N PRO A 103 20.83 5.38 -0.26
CA PRO A 103 21.15 6.38 -1.28
C PRO A 103 22.42 7.17 -0.95
N TYR A 104 23.26 7.37 -1.97
CA TYR A 104 24.58 7.98 -1.81
C TYR A 104 24.49 9.39 -1.22
N ARG A 105 25.17 9.61 -0.09
CA ARG A 105 25.21 10.87 0.68
C ARG A 105 23.83 11.48 0.99
N LYS A 106 22.77 10.64 1.05
CA LYS A 106 21.41 11.04 1.41
C LYS A 106 20.96 10.32 2.68
N PRO A 107 19.86 10.76 3.31
CA PRO A 107 19.26 10.02 4.44
C PRO A 107 18.98 8.56 4.06
N LYS A 108 19.27 7.65 4.99
CA LYS A 108 18.97 6.22 4.82
C LYS A 108 17.48 5.98 4.65
N LEU A 109 17.13 4.87 4.01
CA LEU A 109 15.76 4.39 4.02
C LEU A 109 15.34 4.01 5.44
N SER A 110 14.05 4.09 5.71
CA SER A 110 13.48 3.54 6.95
C SER A 110 13.57 2.02 6.95
N ASP A 111 13.60 1.43 8.15
CA ASP A 111 13.64 -0.03 8.30
C ASP A 111 12.44 -0.70 7.60
N LYS A 112 11.27 -0.04 7.61
CA LYS A 112 10.08 -0.50 6.90
C LYS A 112 10.25 -0.51 5.38
N GLU A 113 10.89 0.52 4.80
CA GLU A 113 11.18 0.55 3.36
C GLU A 113 12.17 -0.54 2.96
N ILE A 114 13.21 -0.75 3.78
CA ILE A 114 14.19 -1.83 3.56
C ILE A 114 13.52 -3.21 3.69
N GLU A 115 12.65 -3.40 4.67
CA GLU A 115 11.89 -4.63 4.85
C GLU A 115 10.99 -4.93 3.63
N ILE A 116 10.32 -3.92 3.07
CA ILE A 116 9.50 -4.06 1.86
C ILE A 116 10.35 -4.54 0.69
N LEU A 117 11.48 -3.87 0.43
CA LEU A 117 12.39 -4.24 -0.65
C LEU A 117 12.97 -5.64 -0.46
N THR A 118 13.37 -5.99 0.76
CA THR A 118 13.88 -7.32 1.13
C THR A 118 12.85 -8.40 0.83
N LYS A 119 11.62 -8.25 1.36
CA LYS A 119 10.53 -9.21 1.15
C LYS A 119 10.16 -9.34 -0.33
N TRP A 120 10.12 -8.23 -1.06
CA TRP A 120 9.84 -8.24 -2.50
C TRP A 120 10.88 -9.04 -3.28
N ILE A 121 12.17 -8.84 -2.98
CA ILE A 121 13.25 -9.59 -3.64
C ILE A 121 13.16 -11.07 -3.30
N ASP A 122 12.95 -11.42 -2.03
CA ASP A 122 12.80 -12.82 -1.60
C ASP A 122 11.57 -13.50 -2.21
N GLN A 123 10.52 -12.73 -2.54
CA GLN A 123 9.34 -13.21 -3.27
C GLN A 123 9.57 -13.29 -4.80
N GLY A 124 10.81 -13.13 -5.27
CA GLY A 124 11.19 -13.29 -6.67
C GLY A 124 11.28 -12.00 -7.46
N ALA A 125 11.27 -10.83 -6.80
CA ALA A 125 11.39 -9.52 -7.43
C ALA A 125 10.48 -9.38 -8.67
N LYS A 126 9.20 -9.73 -8.54
CA LYS A 126 8.23 -9.66 -9.64
C LYS A 126 7.89 -8.20 -9.92
N TRP A 127 8.23 -7.73 -11.12
CA TRP A 127 7.77 -6.45 -11.64
C TRP A 127 6.27 -6.56 -11.95
N GLY A 128 5.48 -5.65 -11.45
CA GLY A 128 4.06 -5.60 -11.73
C GLY A 128 3.77 -5.02 -13.12
N THR A 129 2.68 -5.45 -13.73
CA THR A 129 2.09 -4.75 -14.86
C THR A 129 1.65 -3.35 -14.40
N HIS A 130 1.85 -2.33 -15.25
CA HIS A 130 1.37 -0.99 -14.93
C HIS A 130 -0.13 -1.04 -14.64
N TRP A 131 -0.58 -0.38 -13.59
CA TRP A 131 -1.97 -0.45 -13.11
C TRP A 131 -3.02 -0.16 -14.19
N ALA A 132 -2.70 0.73 -15.14
CA ALA A 132 -3.60 1.08 -16.26
C ALA A 132 -3.86 -0.09 -17.22
N TYR A 133 -3.03 -1.12 -17.20
CA TYR A 133 -3.20 -2.35 -18.01
C TYR A 133 -3.73 -3.54 -17.21
N ILE A 134 -4.06 -3.33 -15.94
CA ILE A 134 -4.67 -4.35 -15.11
C ILE A 134 -6.19 -4.16 -15.15
N PRO A 135 -6.95 -5.15 -15.70
CA PRO A 135 -8.40 -5.06 -15.71
C PRO A 135 -8.95 -4.85 -14.30
N PRO A 136 -9.90 -3.93 -14.11
CA PRO A 136 -10.54 -3.72 -12.80
C PRO A 136 -11.19 -5.03 -12.32
N LYS A 137 -10.97 -5.37 -11.06
CA LYS A 137 -11.65 -6.50 -10.42
C LYS A 137 -12.78 -5.97 -9.56
N LYS A 138 -13.96 -6.60 -9.67
CA LYS A 138 -15.08 -6.29 -8.79
C LYS A 138 -14.65 -6.55 -7.34
N GLN A 139 -14.77 -5.53 -6.52
CA GLN A 139 -14.46 -5.62 -5.09
C GLN A 139 -15.72 -6.01 -4.31
N ASN A 140 -15.55 -6.73 -3.21
CA ASN A 140 -16.64 -6.95 -2.28
C ASN A 140 -16.95 -5.66 -1.53
N ILE A 141 -18.23 -5.33 -1.42
CA ILE A 141 -18.69 -4.17 -0.65
C ILE A 141 -18.33 -4.40 0.83
N PRO A 142 -17.61 -3.47 1.48
CA PRO A 142 -17.26 -3.60 2.88
C PRO A 142 -18.51 -3.69 3.76
N LYS A 143 -18.43 -4.53 4.80
CA LYS A 143 -19.41 -4.52 5.88
C LYS A 143 -18.99 -3.43 6.87
N LEU A 144 -19.94 -2.63 7.30
CA LEU A 144 -19.75 -1.54 8.25
C LEU A 144 -20.21 -1.96 9.66
N GLY A 145 -19.70 -1.27 10.68
CA GLY A 145 -20.26 -1.37 12.02
C GLY A 145 -21.63 -0.71 12.10
N LYS A 146 -22.46 -1.09 13.09
CA LYS A 146 -23.84 -0.61 13.26
C LYS A 146 -23.97 0.91 13.24
N SER A 147 -23.03 1.62 13.87
CA SER A 147 -23.03 3.09 13.92
C SER A 147 -22.88 3.75 12.54
N PHE A 148 -22.32 3.06 11.56
CA PHE A 148 -22.20 3.55 10.20
C PHE A 148 -23.33 3.06 9.30
N GLU A 149 -23.87 1.85 9.53
CA GLU A 149 -25.03 1.33 8.79
C GLU A 149 -26.30 2.17 9.03
N GLU A 150 -26.43 2.78 10.22
CA GLU A 150 -27.56 3.63 10.58
C GLU A 150 -27.48 5.07 10.05
N LEU A 151 -26.37 5.44 9.41
CA LEU A 151 -26.17 6.78 8.85
C LEU A 151 -26.87 6.93 7.50
N ASN A 152 -27.73 7.95 7.37
CA ASN A 152 -28.49 8.27 6.15
C ASN A 152 -27.62 8.92 5.06
N PHE A 153 -26.46 8.33 4.73
CA PHE A 153 -25.61 8.81 3.62
C PHE A 153 -25.11 7.68 2.71
N LEU A 154 -25.55 6.44 2.95
CA LEU A 154 -25.17 5.26 2.18
C LEU A 154 -26.14 5.05 1.03
N TYR A 155 -25.97 5.78 -0.07
CA TYR A 155 -26.86 5.72 -1.23
C TYR A 155 -26.42 4.69 -2.26
N ASN A 156 -25.13 4.38 -2.32
CA ASN A 156 -24.56 3.51 -3.33
C ASN A 156 -23.32 2.73 -2.81
N PRO A 157 -22.83 1.73 -3.55
CA PRO A 157 -21.65 0.96 -3.13
C PRO A 157 -20.39 1.78 -2.84
N ILE A 158 -20.19 2.92 -3.50
CA ILE A 158 -19.01 3.78 -3.26
C ILE A 158 -19.05 4.33 -1.83
N ASP A 159 -20.25 4.69 -1.35
CA ASP A 159 -20.41 5.23 0.00
C ASP A 159 -19.96 4.23 1.07
N HIS A 160 -20.17 2.92 0.85
CA HIS A 160 -19.68 1.88 1.75
C HIS A 160 -18.16 1.83 1.84
N PHE A 161 -17.44 2.02 0.71
CA PHE A 161 -15.97 2.08 0.73
C PHE A 161 -15.47 3.34 1.44
N VAL A 162 -16.14 4.48 1.22
CA VAL A 162 -15.82 5.73 1.91
C VAL A 162 -16.08 5.58 3.41
N ALA A 163 -17.25 5.06 3.79
CA ALA A 163 -17.63 4.82 5.17
C ALA A 163 -16.66 3.88 5.90
N ALA A 164 -16.28 2.76 5.28
CA ALA A 164 -15.31 1.84 5.85
C ALA A 164 -13.96 2.53 6.14
N ARG A 165 -13.52 3.40 5.23
CA ARG A 165 -12.29 4.16 5.45
C ARG A 165 -12.42 5.20 6.55
N MET A 166 -13.59 5.83 6.69
CA MET A 166 -13.89 6.76 7.77
C MET A 166 -13.95 6.03 9.12
N GLU A 167 -14.56 4.85 9.16
CA GLU A 167 -14.64 4.00 10.35
C GLU A 167 -13.23 3.59 10.85
N ASP A 168 -12.33 3.18 9.95
CA ASP A 168 -10.94 2.82 10.27
C ASP A 168 -10.18 3.91 11.04
N VAL A 169 -10.55 5.17 10.83
CA VAL A 169 -9.90 6.34 11.45
C VAL A 169 -10.83 7.09 12.42
N SER A 170 -11.96 6.48 12.78
CA SER A 170 -12.97 7.03 13.72
C SER A 170 -13.49 8.41 13.30
N LEU A 171 -13.66 8.65 12.00
CA LEU A 171 -14.28 9.87 11.46
C LEU A 171 -15.72 9.60 11.06
N PHE A 172 -16.58 10.58 11.28
CA PHE A 172 -17.99 10.54 10.87
C PHE A 172 -18.27 11.58 9.78
N PRO A 173 -19.23 11.32 8.88
CA PRO A 173 -19.61 12.27 7.85
C PRO A 173 -20.18 13.55 8.46
N ASN A 174 -19.87 14.67 7.85
CA ASN A 174 -20.47 15.94 8.19
C ASN A 174 -21.96 15.99 7.76
N LYS A 175 -22.69 16.94 8.31
CA LYS A 175 -24.06 17.23 7.84
C LYS A 175 -24.06 17.56 6.34
N PRO A 176 -25.13 17.20 5.61
CA PRO A 176 -25.28 17.56 4.21
C PRO A 176 -25.05 19.05 3.97
N ALA A 177 -24.46 19.38 2.84
CA ALA A 177 -24.25 20.76 2.45
C ALA A 177 -25.60 21.48 2.26
N SER A 178 -25.64 22.79 2.55
CA SER A 178 -26.80 23.61 2.19
C SER A 178 -26.98 23.62 0.66
N LYS A 179 -28.22 23.87 0.19
CA LYS A 179 -28.50 23.94 -1.26
C LYS A 179 -27.60 24.91 -2.00
N ASN A 180 -27.36 26.08 -1.41
CA ASN A 180 -26.46 27.08 -2.01
C ASN A 180 -25.06 26.53 -2.21
N LEU A 181 -24.53 25.89 -1.17
CA LEU A 181 -23.18 25.31 -1.20
C LEU A 181 -23.10 24.13 -2.16
N PHE A 182 -24.14 23.30 -2.19
CA PHE A 182 -24.24 22.17 -3.11
C PHE A 182 -24.26 22.65 -4.57
N ALA A 183 -25.18 23.56 -4.93
CA ALA A 183 -25.29 24.09 -6.27
C ALA A 183 -23.96 24.70 -6.78
N ARG A 184 -23.31 25.49 -5.91
CA ARG A 184 -22.02 26.07 -6.23
C ARG A 184 -20.94 24.99 -6.50
N ARG A 185 -20.79 24.00 -5.60
CA ARG A 185 -19.80 22.92 -5.74
C ARG A 185 -20.08 22.09 -6.98
N ALA A 186 -21.33 21.64 -7.18
CA ALA A 186 -21.69 20.86 -8.35
C ALA A 186 -21.39 21.57 -9.66
N ALA A 187 -21.70 22.88 -9.75
CA ALA A 187 -21.39 23.65 -10.95
C ALA A 187 -19.87 23.72 -11.20
N PHE A 188 -19.08 24.03 -10.18
CA PHE A 188 -17.61 24.09 -10.32
C PHE A 188 -17.00 22.74 -10.69
N ASP A 189 -17.48 21.65 -10.09
CA ASP A 189 -16.96 20.30 -10.35
C ASP A 189 -17.27 19.83 -11.78
N VAL A 190 -18.46 20.20 -12.32
CA VAL A 190 -18.89 19.76 -13.65
C VAL A 190 -18.42 20.69 -14.77
N THR A 191 -18.49 22.01 -14.56
CA THR A 191 -18.27 23.00 -15.62
C THR A 191 -17.01 23.87 -15.44
N GLY A 192 -16.42 23.85 -14.23
CA GLY A 192 -15.36 24.77 -13.84
C GLY A 192 -15.82 26.22 -13.63
N LEU A 193 -17.14 26.49 -13.70
CA LEU A 193 -17.73 27.83 -13.65
C LEU A 193 -18.78 27.91 -12.51
N PRO A 194 -19.10 29.11 -12.02
CA PRO A 194 -20.25 29.33 -11.15
C PRO A 194 -21.57 28.87 -11.81
N PRO A 195 -22.58 28.46 -11.01
CA PRO A 195 -23.86 28.08 -11.58
C PRO A 195 -24.53 29.26 -12.28
N GLU A 196 -25.18 28.99 -13.43
CA GLU A 196 -26.00 29.96 -14.11
C GLU A 196 -27.14 30.44 -13.21
N LYS A 197 -27.40 31.75 -13.21
CA LYS A 197 -28.35 32.40 -12.29
C LYS A 197 -29.74 31.76 -12.33
N ASN A 198 -30.26 31.45 -13.53
CA ASN A 198 -31.59 30.83 -13.66
C ASN A 198 -31.63 29.44 -13.10
N ILE A 199 -30.62 28.59 -13.38
CA ILE A 199 -30.51 27.23 -12.86
C ILE A 199 -30.36 27.27 -11.33
N TYR A 200 -29.52 28.15 -10.83
CA TYR A 200 -29.30 28.33 -9.40
C TYR A 200 -30.59 28.71 -8.67
N ASN A 201 -31.33 29.73 -9.14
CA ASN A 201 -32.56 30.17 -8.52
C ASN A 201 -33.64 29.05 -8.55
N ASN A 202 -33.85 28.41 -9.70
CA ASN A 202 -34.81 27.32 -9.85
C ASN A 202 -34.49 26.13 -8.94
N PHE A 203 -33.21 25.84 -8.73
CA PHE A 203 -32.80 24.80 -7.77
C PHE A 203 -33.09 25.20 -6.32
N LEU A 204 -32.80 26.43 -5.93
CA LEU A 204 -33.12 26.92 -4.58
C LEU A 204 -34.63 26.93 -4.28
N GLU A 205 -35.43 27.26 -5.29
CA GLU A 205 -36.89 27.28 -5.21
C GLU A 205 -37.57 25.90 -5.37
N ASN A 206 -36.77 24.80 -5.47
CA ASN A 206 -37.24 23.43 -5.71
C ASN A 206 -38.00 23.24 -7.05
N LYS A 207 -37.79 24.08 -8.03
CA LYS A 207 -38.35 23.93 -9.37
C LYS A 207 -37.63 22.89 -10.20
N ILE A 208 -36.36 22.61 -9.87
CA ILE A 208 -35.55 21.53 -10.42
C ILE A 208 -34.92 20.74 -9.29
N SER A 209 -34.80 19.42 -9.46
CA SER A 209 -34.11 18.53 -8.52
C SER A 209 -32.67 18.28 -8.98
N TYR A 210 -31.91 17.58 -8.15
CA TYR A 210 -30.58 17.10 -8.46
C TYR A 210 -30.57 15.60 -8.84
N GLU A 211 -31.75 15.03 -9.09
CA GLU A 211 -31.94 13.69 -9.65
C GLU A 211 -31.96 13.72 -11.17
#